data_8280e5526cce5223ee27b80edad5d816
#
_entry.id   8280e5526cce5223ee27b80edad5d816
#
_cell.length_a   1.000
_cell.length_b   1.000
_cell.length_c   1.000
_cell.angle_alpha   90.00
_cell.angle_beta   90.00
_cell.angle_gamma   90.00
#
_symmetry.space_group_name_H-M   'P 1'
#
loop_
_entity.id
_entity.type
_entity.pdbx_description
1 polymer ?
#
loop_
_entity_poly.entity_id
_entity_poly.type
_entity_poly.pdbx_seq_one_letter_code
_entity_poly.pdbx_strand_id
1 'polypeptide(L)' 'MKILIVEDEPSLREIMVQTLRREQYVVEQASDYASALEKIAGYDYDCILLDIMLPDGSGLRILEELRRQRKPA' A
#
# COMPACT_ATOMS: atom_id res chain seq x y z
N MET A 1 7.73 0.79 -12.65
CA MET A 1 6.59 1.30 -11.87
C MET A 1 6.83 1.00 -10.40
N LYS A 2 6.54 1.94 -9.53
CA LYS A 2 6.71 1.78 -8.09
C LYS A 2 5.34 1.55 -7.44
N ILE A 3 5.21 0.43 -6.73
CA ILE A 3 3.94 -0.04 -6.17
C ILE A 3 4.05 -0.18 -4.66
N LEU A 4 3.06 0.33 -3.94
CA LEU A 4 2.90 0.07 -2.51
C LEU A 4 1.78 -0.96 -2.33
N ILE A 5 2.06 -2.01 -1.56
CA ILE A 5 1.07 -3.01 -1.17
C ILE A 5 0.74 -2.78 0.31
N VAL A 6 -0.53 -2.58 0.61
CA VAL A 6 -1.03 -2.42 1.98
C VAL A 6 -1.91 -3.61 2.30
N GLU A 7 -1.37 -4.58 3.02
CA GLU A 7 -2.04 -5.84 3.35
C GLU A 7 -1.54 -6.34 4.69
N ASP A 8 -2.44 -6.67 5.61
CA ASP A 8 -2.09 -7.10 6.96
C ASP A 8 -1.80 -8.60 7.06
N GLU A 9 -2.36 -9.44 6.19
CA GLU A 9 -2.12 -10.88 6.23
C GLU A 9 -0.75 -11.20 5.62
N PRO A 10 0.22 -11.74 6.42
CA PRO A 10 1.61 -11.88 5.97
C PRO A 10 1.78 -12.79 4.75
N SER A 11 1.08 -13.92 4.69
CA SER A 11 1.23 -14.87 3.59
C SER A 11 0.71 -14.29 2.29
N LEU A 12 -0.45 -13.63 2.33
CA LEU A 12 -1.02 -12.99 1.16
C LEU A 12 -0.15 -11.83 0.69
N ARG A 13 0.32 -11.01 1.63
CA ARG A 13 1.22 -9.88 1.32
C ARG A 13 2.47 -10.38 0.61
N GLU A 14 3.08 -11.46 1.13
CA GLU A 14 4.29 -12.04 0.54
C GLU A 14 4.06 -12.51 -0.88
N ILE A 15 2.95 -13.19 -1.14
CA ILE A 15 2.61 -13.65 -2.49
C ILE A 15 2.47 -12.47 -3.45
N MET A 16 1.78 -11.40 -3.03
CA MET A 16 1.60 -10.20 -3.83
C MET A 16 2.94 -9.53 -4.15
N VAL A 17 3.79 -9.37 -3.13
CA VAL A 17 5.11 -8.77 -3.28
C VAL A 17 5.97 -9.56 -4.26
N GLN A 18 6.04 -10.88 -4.08
CA GLN A 18 6.85 -11.75 -4.93
C GLN A 18 6.36 -11.72 -6.38
N THR A 19 5.05 -11.79 -6.58
CA THR A 19 4.45 -11.79 -7.90
C THR A 19 4.81 -10.52 -8.67
N LEU A 20 4.68 -9.36 -8.01
CA LEU A 20 4.97 -8.09 -8.66
C LEU A 20 6.46 -7.86 -8.87
N ARG A 21 7.30 -8.32 -7.97
CA ARG A 21 8.76 -8.24 -8.15
C ARG A 21 9.25 -9.08 -9.33
N ARG A 22 8.60 -10.22 -9.59
CA ARG A 22 8.90 -11.03 -10.78
C ARG A 22 8.64 -10.28 -12.08
N GLU A 23 7.66 -9.37 -12.06
CA GLU A 23 7.36 -8.50 -13.20
C GLU A 23 8.28 -7.27 -13.25
N GLN A 24 9.31 -7.24 -12.41
CA GLN A 24 10.34 -6.19 -12.34
C GLN A 24 9.82 -4.84 -11.87
N TYR A 25 8.71 -4.80 -11.14
CA TYR A 25 8.24 -3.60 -10.47
C TYR A 25 9.02 -3.36 -9.18
N VAL A 26 9.19 -2.10 -8.82
CA VAL A 26 9.70 -1.73 -7.50
C VAL A 26 8.54 -1.80 -6.51
N VAL A 27 8.65 -2.69 -5.52
CA VAL A 27 7.54 -2.95 -4.60
C VAL A 27 7.94 -2.63 -3.18
N GLU A 28 7.13 -1.81 -2.50
CA GLU A 28 7.20 -1.59 -1.06
C GLU A 28 5.94 -2.12 -0.41
N GLN A 29 5.99 -2.35 0.88
CA GLN A 29 4.89 -2.98 1.59
C GLN A 29 4.63 -2.31 2.93
N ALA A 30 3.37 -2.32 3.34
CA ALA A 30 2.91 -1.87 4.64
C ALA A 30 1.91 -2.88 5.17
N SER A 31 1.95 -3.14 6.48
CA SER A 31 1.11 -4.16 7.11
C SER A 31 -0.05 -3.59 7.92
N ASP A 32 -0.11 -2.29 8.09
CA ASP A 32 -1.14 -1.63 8.87
C ASP A 32 -1.39 -0.20 8.40
N TYR A 33 -2.39 0.42 9.01
CA TYR A 33 -2.79 1.80 8.68
C TYR A 33 -1.66 2.80 8.94
N ALA A 34 -1.01 2.72 10.10
CA ALA A 34 0.02 3.67 10.50
C ALA A 34 1.23 3.63 9.56
N SER A 35 1.74 2.42 9.25
CA SER A 35 2.87 2.28 8.35
C SER A 35 2.54 2.68 6.92
N ALA A 36 1.30 2.44 6.49
CA ALA A 36 0.83 2.88 5.18
C ALA A 36 0.84 4.40 5.07
N LEU A 37 0.34 5.09 6.09
CA LEU A 37 0.33 6.56 6.11
C LEU A 37 1.74 7.14 6.09
N GLU A 38 2.68 6.55 6.83
CA GLU A 38 4.07 6.98 6.81
C GLU A 38 4.66 6.89 5.41
N LYS A 39 4.43 5.78 4.72
CA LYS A 39 4.96 5.59 3.37
C LYS A 39 4.33 6.54 2.37
N ILE A 40 3.04 6.72 2.45
CA ILE A 40 2.31 7.64 1.57
C ILE A 40 2.76 9.08 1.79
N ALA A 41 3.03 9.48 3.03
CA ALA A 41 3.51 10.82 3.34
C ALA A 41 4.93 11.07 2.84
N GLY A 42 5.78 10.04 2.87
CA GLY A 42 7.21 10.18 2.56
C GLY A 42 7.61 9.87 1.13
N TYR A 43 6.78 9.16 0.36
CA TYR A 43 7.14 8.67 -0.96
C TYR A 43 5.99 8.77 -1.94
N ASP A 44 6.31 8.80 -3.23
CA ASP A 44 5.32 8.73 -4.29
C ASP A 44 5.28 7.33 -4.90
N TYR A 45 4.08 6.86 -5.23
CA TYR A 45 3.85 5.56 -5.84
C TYR A 45 3.03 5.72 -7.11
N ASP A 46 3.32 4.86 -8.09
CA ASP A 46 2.53 4.82 -9.32
C ASP A 46 1.20 4.09 -9.10
N CYS A 47 1.19 3.14 -8.16
CA CYS A 47 0.00 2.36 -7.85
C CYS A 47 0.03 1.95 -6.37
N ILE A 48 -1.12 1.93 -5.73
CA ILE A 48 -1.26 1.44 -4.36
C ILE A 48 -2.35 0.37 -4.36
N LEU A 49 -1.97 -0.85 -3.98
CA LEU A 49 -2.91 -1.96 -3.77
C LEU A 49 -3.29 -1.97 -2.30
N LEU A 50 -4.56 -1.77 -2.01
CA LEU A 50 -5.01 -1.39 -0.69
C LEU A 50 -6.06 -2.36 -0.16
N ASP A 51 -5.78 -2.99 1.00
CA ASP A 51 -6.77 -3.71 1.77
C ASP A 51 -7.65 -2.71 2.54
N ILE A 52 -8.95 -2.88 2.46
CA ILE A 52 -9.93 -2.03 3.15
C ILE A 52 -9.95 -2.33 4.65
N MET A 53 -9.73 -3.59 5.03
CA MET A 53 -9.83 -4.05 6.42
C MET A 53 -8.44 -4.18 7.05
N LEU A 54 -7.97 -3.11 7.69
CA LEU A 54 -6.67 -3.11 8.38
C LEU A 54 -6.87 -3.17 9.90
N PRO A 55 -5.90 -3.73 10.65
CA PRO A 55 -6.08 -3.97 12.08
C PRO A 55 -6.21 -2.70 12.93
N ASP A 56 -5.57 -1.61 12.52
CA ASP A 56 -5.51 -0.36 13.29
C ASP A 56 -6.26 0.80 12.62
N GLY A 57 -6.98 0.52 11.55
CA GLY A 57 -7.73 1.55 10.84
C GLY A 57 -8.35 1.01 9.57
N SER A 58 -9.00 1.90 8.83
CA SER A 58 -9.68 1.52 7.60
C SER A 58 -8.87 1.92 6.37
N GLY A 59 -8.75 0.99 5.41
CA GLY A 59 -8.19 1.32 4.10
C GLY A 59 -8.94 2.43 3.38
N LEU A 60 -10.23 2.61 3.66
CA LEU A 60 -11.00 3.73 3.11
C LEU A 60 -10.45 5.08 3.58
N ARG A 61 -9.95 5.17 4.81
CA ARG A 61 -9.31 6.40 5.31
C ARG A 61 -8.01 6.69 4.59
N ILE A 62 -7.27 5.66 4.22
CA ILE A 62 -6.06 5.82 3.40
C ILE A 62 -6.45 6.39 2.05
N LEU A 63 -7.51 5.88 1.45
CA LEU A 63 -8.01 6.36 0.17
C LEU A 63 -8.43 7.83 0.24
N GLU A 64 -9.11 8.23 1.31
CA GLU A 64 -9.48 9.62 1.55
C GLU A 64 -8.24 10.52 1.65
N GLU A 65 -7.21 10.06 2.36
CA GLU A 65 -5.96 10.80 2.51
C GLU A 65 -5.24 10.96 1.18
N LEU A 66 -5.22 9.92 0.34
CA LEU A 66 -4.67 9.99 -1.00
C LEU A 66 -5.39 11.02 -1.86
N ARG A 67 -6.71 11.05 -1.78
CA ARG A 67 -7.53 12.06 -2.48
C ARG A 67 -7.20 13.46 -2.01
N ARG A 68 -7.07 13.65 -0.70
CA ARG A 68 -6.75 14.95 -0.12
C ARG A 68 -5.39 15.44 -0.60
N GLN A 69 -4.43 14.53 -0.74
CA GLN A 69 -3.09 14.83 -1.24
C GLN A 69 -2.98 14.81 -2.76
N ARG A 70 -4.06 14.46 -3.44
CA ARG A 70 -4.13 14.31 -4.90
C ARG A 70 -3.13 13.27 -5.43
N LYS A 71 -2.92 12.20 -4.67
CA LYS A 71 -2.05 11.08 -5.05
C LYS A 71 -2.87 9.94 -5.65
N PRO A 72 -2.32 9.18 -6.61
CA PRO A 72 -2.99 8.00 -7.15
C PRO A 72 -3.07 6.88 -6.12
N ALA A 73 -4.09 6.03 -6.27
CA ALA A 73 -4.26 4.83 -5.46
C ALA A 73 -4.37 3.59 -6.34
#